data_185737b9e0369c363276e86e71a2444a
#
_entry.id   185737b9e0369c363276e86e71a2444a
#
_cell.length_a   1.000
_cell.length_b   1.000
_cell.length_c   1.000
_cell.angle_alpha   90.00
_cell.angle_beta   90.00
_cell.angle_gamma   90.00
#
_symmetry.space_group_name_H-M   'P 1'
#
loop_
_entity.id
_entity.type
_entity.pdbx_description
1 polymer ?
#
loop_
_entity_poly.entity_id
_entity_poly.type
_entity_poly.pdbx_seq_one_letter_code
_entity_poly.pdbx_strand_id
1 'polypeptide(L)'
;MNHDEVLEMEPNVSENVYAALYAPTGGIVCPFNMTIAFAENACVNGVEFRFDTEVLNISRISSGTENWKIETTSGTYETKCIINAAGVYADRFHNMVSEKKIHIIPRKGEYCLLDKSVGSHVSHTVFALPGKFGKGVLVTPTVHGNLLIGPTAQDIENKEGTNTTRDGLDQVLSNPPTASEIFRQDR
;
A
#
# COMPACT_ATOMS: atom_id res chain seq x y z
N MET A 1 24.56 8.93 6.58
CA MET A 1 25.61 7.92 6.38
C MET A 1 26.40 8.31 5.15
N ASN A 2 27.72 8.22 5.23
CA ASN A 2 28.60 8.42 4.08
C ASN A 2 28.68 7.11 3.24
N HIS A 3 29.44 7.15 2.15
CA HIS A 3 29.63 6.03 1.22
C HIS A 3 30.04 4.73 1.92
N ASP A 4 31.11 4.77 2.73
CA ASP A 4 31.67 3.57 3.36
C ASP A 4 30.70 2.95 4.38
N GLU A 5 30.04 3.78 5.17
CA GLU A 5 29.02 3.36 6.13
C GLU A 5 27.81 2.70 5.44
N VAL A 6 27.44 3.17 4.25
CA VAL A 6 26.35 2.55 3.47
C VAL A 6 26.75 1.18 2.95
N LEU A 7 27.98 1.04 2.40
CA LEU A 7 28.46 -0.24 1.89
C LEU A 7 28.74 -1.26 2.99
N GLU A 8 29.11 -0.82 4.19
CA GLU A 8 29.23 -1.69 5.36
C GLU A 8 27.88 -2.23 5.80
N MET A 9 26.82 -1.40 5.79
CA MET A 9 25.47 -1.77 6.20
C MET A 9 24.75 -2.61 5.15
N GLU A 10 24.86 -2.27 3.88
CA GLU A 10 24.19 -2.88 2.73
C GLU A 10 25.22 -3.18 1.63
N PRO A 11 26.00 -4.26 1.76
CA PRO A 11 27.12 -4.54 0.86
C PRO A 11 26.74 -4.82 -0.60
N ASN A 12 25.46 -5.10 -0.85
CA ASN A 12 24.95 -5.41 -2.19
C ASN A 12 24.39 -4.19 -2.93
N VAL A 13 24.40 -2.98 -2.33
CA VAL A 13 24.02 -1.77 -3.07
C VAL A 13 25.14 -1.35 -4.02
N SER A 14 24.78 -0.53 -5.00
CA SER A 14 25.72 -0.02 -6.01
C SER A 14 26.91 0.70 -5.36
N GLU A 15 28.11 0.44 -5.89
CA GLU A 15 29.34 1.15 -5.50
C GLU A 15 29.30 2.65 -5.83
N ASN A 16 28.37 3.07 -6.68
CA ASN A 16 28.16 4.48 -7.04
C ASN A 16 27.34 5.25 -5.99
N VAL A 17 26.89 4.61 -4.89
CA VAL A 17 26.18 5.30 -3.81
C VAL A 17 27.10 6.36 -3.18
N TYR A 18 26.64 7.59 -3.11
CA TYR A 18 27.39 8.68 -2.50
C TYR A 18 27.16 8.81 -0.99
N ALA A 19 25.91 8.71 -0.59
CA ALA A 19 25.46 8.79 0.80
C ALA A 19 24.02 8.27 0.92
N ALA A 20 23.58 7.99 2.14
CA ALA A 20 22.19 7.62 2.42
C ALA A 20 21.66 8.29 3.69
N LEU A 21 20.36 8.51 3.72
CA LEU A 21 19.64 8.84 4.93
C LEU A 21 19.16 7.54 5.58
N TYR A 22 19.63 7.27 6.79
CA TYR A 22 19.22 6.12 7.56
C TYR A 22 18.15 6.48 8.59
N ALA A 23 17.07 5.70 8.63
CA ALA A 23 15.98 5.83 9.60
C ALA A 23 16.00 4.62 10.57
N PRO A 24 16.69 4.73 11.72
CA PRO A 24 16.90 3.59 12.64
C PRO A 24 15.61 3.06 13.28
N THR A 25 14.54 3.84 13.29
CA THR A 25 13.22 3.46 13.79
C THR A 25 12.28 2.91 12.71
N GLY A 26 12.75 2.88 11.45
CA GLY A 26 12.01 2.26 10.35
C GLY A 26 11.92 0.75 10.51
N GLY A 27 10.89 0.16 9.92
CA GLY A 27 10.70 -1.29 9.99
C GLY A 27 9.74 -1.79 8.91
N ILE A 28 9.68 -3.10 8.78
CA ILE A 28 8.74 -3.81 7.89
C ILE A 28 7.72 -4.59 8.70
N VAL A 29 6.54 -4.77 8.14
CA VAL A 29 5.45 -5.51 8.75
C VAL A 29 4.69 -6.28 7.67
N CYS A 30 4.17 -7.45 8.01
CA CYS A 30 3.20 -8.14 7.16
C CYS A 30 1.85 -7.39 7.22
N PRO A 31 1.37 -6.79 6.11
CA PRO A 31 0.12 -6.03 6.12
C PRO A 31 -1.09 -6.92 6.41
N PHE A 32 -1.08 -8.18 5.98
CA PHE A 32 -2.14 -9.14 6.27
C PHE A 32 -2.25 -9.43 7.76
N ASN A 33 -1.15 -9.79 8.41
CA ASN A 33 -1.14 -10.08 9.84
C ASN A 33 -1.49 -8.84 10.67
N MET A 34 -1.03 -7.66 10.27
CA MET A 34 -1.39 -6.42 10.93
C MET A 34 -2.89 -6.13 10.82
N THR A 35 -3.49 -6.32 9.65
CA THR A 35 -4.93 -6.13 9.44
C THR A 35 -5.74 -7.11 10.29
N ILE A 36 -5.34 -8.39 10.32
CA ILE A 36 -6.00 -9.41 11.14
C ILE A 36 -5.90 -9.05 12.62
N ALA A 37 -4.70 -8.67 13.11
CA ALA A 37 -4.50 -8.31 14.50
C ALA A 37 -5.36 -7.10 14.93
N PHE A 38 -5.52 -6.09 14.07
CA PHE A 38 -6.43 -4.98 14.35
C PHE A 38 -7.89 -5.44 14.39
N ALA A 39 -8.31 -6.32 13.49
CA ALA A 39 -9.66 -6.85 13.48
C ALA A 39 -9.96 -7.70 14.73
N GLU A 40 -9.03 -8.58 15.10
CA GLU A 40 -9.15 -9.40 16.34
C GLU A 40 -9.22 -8.52 17.58
N ASN A 41 -8.35 -7.49 17.67
CA ASN A 41 -8.38 -6.56 18.79
C ASN A 41 -9.72 -5.80 18.86
N ALA A 42 -10.21 -5.33 17.72
CA ALA A 42 -11.51 -4.65 17.65
C ALA A 42 -12.66 -5.59 18.10
N CYS A 43 -12.64 -6.86 17.67
CA CYS A 43 -13.64 -7.87 18.03
C CYS A 43 -13.63 -8.13 19.54
N VAL A 44 -12.45 -8.29 20.16
CA VAL A 44 -12.31 -8.47 21.62
C VAL A 44 -12.85 -7.25 22.39
N ASN A 45 -12.79 -6.05 21.80
CA ASN A 45 -13.34 -4.83 22.37
C ASN A 45 -14.83 -4.58 21.99
N GLY A 46 -15.52 -5.58 21.47
CA GLY A 46 -16.98 -5.55 21.26
C GLY A 46 -17.41 -5.01 19.89
N VAL A 47 -16.50 -4.86 18.94
CA VAL A 47 -16.86 -4.50 17.56
C VAL A 47 -17.47 -5.71 16.87
N GLU A 48 -18.63 -5.51 16.25
CA GLU A 48 -19.27 -6.52 15.40
C GLU A 48 -18.85 -6.36 13.95
N PHE A 49 -18.32 -7.43 13.36
CA PHE A 49 -18.01 -7.51 11.93
C PHE A 49 -19.19 -8.12 11.16
N ARG A 50 -19.57 -7.48 10.08
CA ARG A 50 -20.60 -7.96 9.14
C ARG A 50 -19.94 -8.22 7.79
N PHE A 51 -19.48 -9.45 7.59
CA PHE A 51 -18.93 -9.90 6.31
C PHE A 51 -20.03 -10.10 5.28
N ASP A 52 -19.67 -10.17 4.01
CA ASP A 52 -20.59 -10.35 2.87
C ASP A 52 -21.78 -9.38 2.89
N THR A 53 -21.53 -8.16 3.41
CA THR A 53 -22.55 -7.13 3.60
C THR A 53 -22.15 -5.89 2.83
N GLU A 54 -22.68 -5.72 1.62
CA GLU A 54 -22.44 -4.53 0.80
C GLU A 54 -23.36 -3.39 1.24
N VAL A 55 -22.79 -2.19 1.41
CA VAL A 55 -23.55 -0.96 1.62
C VAL A 55 -24.09 -0.49 0.27
N LEU A 56 -25.41 -0.39 0.17
CA LEU A 56 -26.13 0.01 -1.04
C LEU A 56 -26.45 1.50 -1.06
N ASN A 57 -26.87 2.05 0.10
CA ASN A 57 -27.25 3.44 0.23
C ASN A 57 -26.98 3.99 1.64
N ILE A 58 -26.70 5.28 1.71
CA ILE A 58 -26.55 6.04 2.96
C ILE A 58 -27.41 7.29 2.84
N SER A 59 -28.27 7.54 3.83
CA SER A 59 -29.13 8.70 3.87
C SER A 59 -29.32 9.26 5.28
N ARG A 60 -29.69 10.53 5.41
CA ARG A 60 -30.08 11.11 6.69
C ARG A 60 -31.51 10.73 7.04
N ILE A 61 -31.76 10.48 8.32
CA ILE A 61 -33.12 10.23 8.84
C ILE A 61 -33.78 11.58 9.08
N SER A 62 -34.91 11.82 8.40
CA SER A 62 -35.62 13.12 8.41
C SER A 62 -36.44 13.42 9.68
N SER A 63 -36.45 12.52 10.66
CA SER A 63 -37.36 12.56 11.82
C SER A 63 -36.77 13.21 13.09
N GLY A 64 -36.05 14.33 12.95
CA GLY A 64 -35.60 15.14 14.12
C GLY A 64 -34.40 14.58 14.90
N THR A 65 -33.82 13.47 14.47
CA THR A 65 -32.55 12.92 14.97
C THR A 65 -31.47 13.14 13.94
N GLU A 66 -30.25 13.49 14.39
CA GLU A 66 -29.09 13.60 13.48
C GLU A 66 -28.51 12.23 13.08
N ASN A 67 -29.35 11.21 12.97
CA ASN A 67 -28.93 9.84 12.68
C ASN A 67 -28.85 9.58 11.17
N TRP A 68 -28.04 8.58 10.84
CA TRP A 68 -27.86 8.05 9.50
C TRP A 68 -28.56 6.71 9.36
N LYS A 69 -29.15 6.48 8.20
CA LYS A 69 -29.67 5.19 7.75
C LYS A 69 -28.70 4.59 6.73
N ILE A 70 -28.30 3.35 6.95
CA ILE A 70 -27.41 2.59 6.06
C ILE A 70 -28.22 1.39 5.55
N GLU A 71 -28.44 1.33 4.25
CA GLU A 71 -29.10 0.20 3.59
C GLU A 71 -28.03 -0.73 3.01
N THR A 72 -28.12 -2.01 3.34
CA THR A 72 -27.15 -3.03 2.94
C THR A 72 -27.81 -4.25 2.36
N THR A 73 -27.05 -5.14 1.78
CA THR A 73 -27.52 -6.44 1.27
C THR A 73 -28.07 -7.35 2.37
N SER A 74 -27.69 -7.16 3.63
CA SER A 74 -28.11 -7.98 4.77
C SER A 74 -29.12 -7.31 5.71
N GLY A 75 -29.54 -6.08 5.41
CA GLY A 75 -30.51 -5.33 6.22
C GLY A 75 -30.23 -3.85 6.29
N THR A 76 -30.95 -3.17 7.20
CA THR A 76 -30.83 -1.73 7.41
C THR A 76 -30.31 -1.46 8.82
N TYR A 77 -29.39 -0.51 8.93
CA TYR A 77 -28.77 -0.09 10.18
C TYR A 77 -28.98 1.42 10.40
N GLU A 78 -29.05 1.82 11.66
CA GLU A 78 -29.09 3.22 12.06
C GLU A 78 -27.90 3.54 12.95
N THR A 79 -27.28 4.71 12.76
CA THR A 79 -26.13 5.15 13.51
C THR A 79 -26.04 6.66 13.60
N LYS A 80 -25.35 7.15 14.64
CA LYS A 80 -25.04 8.58 14.81
C LYS A 80 -23.85 9.02 13.96
N CYS A 81 -22.92 8.13 13.66
CA CYS A 81 -21.67 8.44 12.95
C CYS A 81 -21.31 7.33 11.98
N ILE A 82 -20.76 7.71 10.82
CA ILE A 82 -20.25 6.79 9.81
C ILE A 82 -18.79 7.15 9.53
N ILE A 83 -17.92 6.15 9.56
CA ILE A 83 -16.53 6.27 9.11
C ILE A 83 -16.42 5.56 7.77
N ASN A 84 -16.15 6.33 6.72
CA ASN A 84 -15.96 5.78 5.38
C ASN A 84 -14.49 5.40 5.18
N ALA A 85 -14.19 4.11 5.26
CA ALA A 85 -12.87 3.52 5.05
C ALA A 85 -12.85 2.56 3.83
N ALA A 86 -13.66 2.84 2.80
CA ALA A 86 -13.89 1.97 1.66
C ALA A 86 -12.79 2.02 0.58
N GLY A 87 -11.56 2.48 0.92
CA GLY A 87 -10.42 2.49 0.02
C GLY A 87 -10.71 3.24 -1.29
N VAL A 88 -10.41 2.63 -2.42
CA VAL A 88 -10.65 3.23 -3.76
C VAL A 88 -12.13 3.48 -4.08
N TYR A 89 -13.05 2.92 -3.31
CA TYR A 89 -14.50 3.13 -3.44
C TYR A 89 -15.06 4.18 -2.48
N ALA A 90 -14.23 4.85 -1.70
CA ALA A 90 -14.69 5.83 -0.73
C ALA A 90 -15.43 7.01 -1.38
N ASP A 91 -15.12 7.35 -2.62
CA ASP A 91 -15.84 8.36 -3.41
C ASP A 91 -17.32 7.98 -3.66
N ARG A 92 -17.63 6.70 -3.88
CA ARG A 92 -19.01 6.22 -4.05
C ARG A 92 -19.87 6.59 -2.84
N PHE A 93 -19.39 6.27 -1.64
CA PHE A 93 -20.13 6.51 -0.40
C PHE A 93 -20.14 7.99 0.01
N HIS A 94 -19.02 8.70 -0.18
CA HIS A 94 -18.96 10.15 0.02
C HIS A 94 -20.00 10.85 -0.86
N ASN A 95 -20.11 10.44 -2.11
CA ASN A 95 -21.01 11.05 -3.09
C ASN A 95 -22.50 10.78 -2.81
N MET A 96 -22.84 9.81 -1.96
CA MET A 96 -24.23 9.61 -1.53
C MET A 96 -24.71 10.72 -0.59
N VAL A 97 -23.82 11.25 0.26
CA VAL A 97 -24.16 12.10 1.39
C VAL A 97 -23.64 13.53 1.31
N SER A 98 -22.74 13.84 0.39
CA SER A 98 -22.13 15.15 0.22
C SER A 98 -22.65 15.84 -1.05
N GLU A 99 -22.89 17.15 -0.97
CA GLU A 99 -23.16 17.97 -2.16
C GLU A 99 -21.91 18.10 -3.03
N LYS A 100 -20.75 18.28 -2.40
CA LYS A 100 -19.45 18.33 -3.10
C LYS A 100 -19.03 16.93 -3.47
N LYS A 101 -19.12 16.62 -4.76
CA LYS A 101 -18.71 15.31 -5.29
C LYS A 101 -17.20 15.23 -5.44
N ILE A 102 -16.65 14.04 -5.19
CA ILE A 102 -15.25 13.70 -5.41
C ILE A 102 -15.15 12.49 -6.33
N HIS A 103 -13.99 12.33 -6.96
CA HIS A 103 -13.66 11.17 -7.77
C HIS A 103 -12.27 10.68 -7.40
N ILE A 104 -12.14 9.39 -7.09
CA ILE A 104 -10.88 8.74 -6.76
C ILE A 104 -10.35 8.03 -8.00
N ILE A 105 -9.21 8.48 -8.48
CA ILE A 105 -8.45 7.80 -9.53
C ILE A 105 -7.53 6.79 -8.83
N PRO A 106 -7.72 5.48 -9.03
CA PRO A 106 -6.88 4.48 -8.40
C PRO A 106 -5.47 4.51 -8.99
N ARG A 107 -4.47 4.33 -8.14
CA ARG A 107 -3.07 4.21 -8.54
C ARG A 107 -2.57 2.81 -8.25
N LYS A 108 -2.28 2.07 -9.31
CA LYS A 108 -1.76 0.70 -9.24
C LYS A 108 -0.24 0.71 -8.99
N GLY A 109 0.21 -0.15 -8.08
CA GLY A 109 1.62 -0.48 -7.86
C GLY A 109 1.86 -1.95 -8.12
N GLU A 110 2.63 -2.26 -9.16
CA GLU A 110 3.02 -3.63 -9.47
C GLU A 110 4.37 -3.96 -8.85
N TYR A 111 4.53 -5.18 -8.38
CA TYR A 111 5.71 -5.67 -7.68
C TYR A 111 6.22 -6.97 -8.26
N CYS A 112 7.54 -7.20 -8.12
CA CYS A 112 8.15 -8.51 -8.23
C CYS A 112 8.41 -9.06 -6.83
N LEU A 113 7.82 -10.20 -6.49
CA LEU A 113 8.14 -10.95 -5.29
C LEU A 113 9.12 -12.06 -5.66
N LEU A 114 10.34 -11.96 -5.15
CA LEU A 114 11.41 -12.92 -5.41
C LEU A 114 11.47 -14.00 -4.34
N ASP A 115 12.16 -15.10 -4.67
CA ASP A 115 12.33 -16.25 -3.79
C ASP A 115 13.14 -15.93 -2.53
N LYS A 116 12.99 -16.77 -1.51
CA LYS A 116 13.72 -16.66 -0.24
C LYS A 116 15.24 -16.83 -0.40
N SER A 117 15.70 -17.50 -1.44
CA SER A 117 17.13 -17.66 -1.73
C SER A 117 17.87 -16.33 -1.92
N VAL A 118 17.13 -15.28 -2.31
CA VAL A 118 17.65 -13.91 -2.45
C VAL A 118 17.10 -12.94 -1.38
N GLY A 119 16.38 -13.46 -0.41
CA GLY A 119 15.68 -12.65 0.61
C GLY A 119 16.59 -11.84 1.51
N SER A 120 17.85 -12.30 1.69
CA SER A 120 18.90 -11.63 2.47
C SER A 120 19.75 -10.67 1.64
N HIS A 121 19.38 -10.38 0.41
CA HIS A 121 20.14 -9.50 -0.48
C HIS A 121 20.27 -8.08 0.08
N VAL A 122 19.26 -7.59 0.78
CA VAL A 122 19.29 -6.37 1.62
C VAL A 122 18.76 -6.66 3.01
N SER A 123 19.23 -5.93 4.00
CA SER A 123 18.77 -6.01 5.39
C SER A 123 17.74 -4.94 5.73
N HIS A 124 17.68 -3.87 4.96
CA HIS A 124 16.75 -2.75 5.11
C HIS A 124 15.95 -2.52 3.82
N THR A 125 14.87 -1.74 3.92
CA THR A 125 14.21 -1.19 2.72
C THR A 125 15.10 -0.12 2.11
N VAL A 126 15.59 -0.37 0.90
CA VAL A 126 16.45 0.54 0.14
C VAL A 126 15.66 1.17 -1.00
N PHE A 127 15.81 2.47 -1.18
CA PHE A 127 15.24 3.19 -2.31
C PHE A 127 16.07 4.42 -2.67
N ALA A 128 16.05 4.78 -3.96
CA ALA A 128 16.71 5.98 -4.45
C ALA A 128 15.99 7.25 -3.99
N LEU A 129 16.65 8.39 -4.13
CA LEU A 129 16.01 9.69 -3.91
C LEU A 129 14.78 9.83 -4.81
N PRO A 130 13.70 10.46 -4.31
CA PRO A 130 12.52 10.71 -5.11
C PRO A 130 12.84 11.50 -6.38
N GLY A 131 12.47 10.94 -7.52
CA GLY A 131 12.62 11.57 -8.83
C GLY A 131 11.33 12.22 -9.31
N LYS A 132 11.29 12.58 -10.59
CA LYS A 132 10.12 13.19 -11.25
C LYS A 132 8.83 12.34 -11.14
N PHE A 133 8.97 11.03 -11.00
CA PHE A 133 7.86 10.08 -10.90
C PHE A 133 7.57 9.59 -9.47
N GLY A 134 8.10 10.27 -8.45
CA GLY A 134 7.92 9.92 -7.04
C GLY A 134 9.09 9.14 -6.45
N LYS A 135 8.80 8.23 -5.49
CA LYS A 135 9.82 7.51 -4.71
C LYS A 135 10.68 6.52 -5.50
N GLY A 136 10.29 6.20 -6.74
CA GLY A 136 10.95 5.15 -7.53
C GLY A 136 10.66 3.75 -7.01
N VAL A 137 11.43 2.79 -7.52
CA VAL A 137 11.37 1.38 -7.13
C VAL A 137 12.10 1.20 -5.80
N LEU A 138 11.48 0.47 -4.88
CA LEU A 138 12.07 0.07 -3.61
C LEU A 138 12.53 -1.38 -3.71
N VAL A 139 13.55 -1.71 -2.94
CA VAL A 139 13.94 -3.11 -2.68
C VAL A 139 13.83 -3.35 -1.18
N THR A 140 13.00 -4.31 -0.81
CA THR A 140 12.56 -4.50 0.57
C THR A 140 12.63 -5.97 0.95
N PRO A 141 13.32 -6.34 2.03
CA PRO A 141 13.18 -7.68 2.59
C PRO A 141 11.77 -7.83 3.16
N THR A 142 11.23 -9.03 3.12
CA THR A 142 9.92 -9.28 3.73
C THR A 142 10.07 -10.01 5.06
N VAL A 143 9.07 -9.90 5.94
CA VAL A 143 9.06 -10.63 7.22
C VAL A 143 9.03 -12.16 7.05
N HIS A 144 8.74 -12.65 5.86
CA HIS A 144 8.70 -14.06 5.51
C HIS A 144 9.96 -14.55 4.80
N GLY A 145 10.97 -13.67 4.65
CA GLY A 145 12.26 -13.99 4.06
C GLY A 145 12.34 -13.90 2.54
N ASN A 146 11.32 -13.37 1.87
CA ASN A 146 11.38 -13.06 0.45
C ASN A 146 11.96 -11.67 0.22
N LEU A 147 12.34 -11.36 -1.03
CA LEU A 147 12.70 -10.03 -1.46
C LEU A 147 11.58 -9.45 -2.34
N LEU A 148 11.17 -8.21 -2.06
CA LEU A 148 10.13 -7.51 -2.78
C LEU A 148 10.73 -6.31 -3.52
N ILE A 149 10.51 -6.22 -4.83
CA ILE A 149 10.98 -5.13 -5.69
C ILE A 149 9.76 -4.42 -6.29
N GLY A 150 9.70 -3.12 -6.16
CA GLY A 150 8.59 -2.28 -6.61
C GLY A 150 8.30 -1.16 -5.60
N PRO A 151 7.16 -0.47 -5.75
CA PRO A 151 6.13 -0.63 -6.78
C PRO A 151 6.39 0.19 -8.04
N THR A 152 5.61 -0.09 -9.09
CA THR A 152 5.30 0.93 -10.10
C THR A 152 4.31 1.96 -9.55
N ALA A 153 4.04 3.04 -10.29
CA ALA A 153 3.05 4.03 -9.91
C ALA A 153 2.27 4.48 -11.15
N GLN A 154 1.19 3.76 -11.46
CA GLN A 154 0.39 3.98 -12.64
C GLN A 154 -1.06 4.30 -12.27
N ASP A 155 -1.57 5.43 -12.74
CA ASP A 155 -2.99 5.75 -12.62
C ASP A 155 -3.77 4.87 -13.60
N ILE A 156 -4.86 4.28 -13.13
CA ILE A 156 -5.72 3.38 -13.90
C ILE A 156 -7.18 3.83 -13.76
N GLU A 157 -8.03 3.46 -14.72
CA GLU A 157 -9.45 3.79 -14.66
C GLU A 157 -10.24 2.70 -13.92
N ASN A 158 -9.86 1.45 -14.11
CA ASN A 158 -10.54 0.33 -13.51
C ASN A 158 -10.08 0.11 -12.05
N LYS A 159 -10.96 0.39 -11.10
CA LYS A 159 -10.68 0.20 -9.66
C LYS A 159 -10.36 -1.26 -9.29
N GLU A 160 -10.77 -2.24 -10.10
CA GLU A 160 -10.49 -3.67 -9.92
C GLU A 160 -9.21 -4.14 -10.66
N GLY A 161 -8.47 -3.23 -11.29
CA GLY A 161 -7.30 -3.55 -12.10
C GLY A 161 -6.06 -3.92 -11.27
N THR A 162 -6.11 -5.06 -10.58
CA THR A 162 -5.03 -5.57 -9.70
C THR A 162 -4.07 -6.54 -10.41
N ASN A 163 -4.25 -6.79 -11.71
CA ASN A 163 -3.43 -7.69 -12.50
C ASN A 163 -2.00 -7.16 -12.67
N THR A 164 -1.02 -8.06 -12.71
CA THR A 164 0.35 -7.77 -13.10
C THR A 164 0.45 -7.73 -14.62
N THR A 165 1.21 -6.75 -15.15
CA THR A 165 1.42 -6.57 -16.58
C THR A 165 2.89 -6.73 -16.94
N ARG A 166 3.17 -7.06 -18.20
CA ARG A 166 4.54 -7.12 -18.72
C ARG A 166 5.22 -5.75 -18.59
N ASP A 167 4.53 -4.69 -18.99
CA ASP A 167 5.06 -3.32 -18.94
C ASP A 167 5.37 -2.89 -17.51
N GLY A 168 4.52 -3.27 -16.52
CA GLY A 168 4.78 -3.02 -15.11
C GLY A 168 6.01 -3.77 -14.60
N LEU A 169 6.17 -5.04 -14.97
CA LEU A 169 7.36 -5.82 -14.64
C LEU A 169 8.61 -5.23 -15.29
N ASP A 170 8.56 -4.88 -16.58
CA ASP A 170 9.66 -4.26 -17.30
C ASP A 170 10.05 -2.91 -16.66
N GLN A 171 9.07 -2.12 -16.18
CA GLN A 171 9.34 -0.89 -15.42
C GLN A 171 10.08 -1.16 -14.10
N VAL A 172 9.66 -2.18 -13.34
CA VAL A 172 10.31 -2.55 -12.07
C VAL A 172 11.74 -3.04 -12.30
N LEU A 173 11.99 -3.79 -13.38
CA LEU A 173 13.28 -4.47 -13.62
C LEU A 173 14.25 -3.63 -14.45
N SER A 174 13.77 -2.75 -15.32
CA SER A 174 14.59 -2.15 -16.39
C SER A 174 14.70 -0.62 -16.37
N ASN A 175 13.82 0.12 -15.67
CA ASN A 175 13.83 1.59 -15.70
C ASN A 175 14.57 2.21 -14.50
N PRO A 176 15.48 3.19 -14.75
CA PRO A 176 16.15 3.93 -13.68
C PRO A 176 15.18 4.87 -12.88
N PRO A 177 15.37 5.02 -11.56
CA PRO A 177 16.27 4.25 -10.72
C PRO A 177 15.71 2.86 -10.49
N THR A 178 16.30 1.88 -11.16
CA THR A 178 15.89 0.48 -11.10
C THR A 178 16.62 -0.25 -10.00
N ALA A 179 16.18 -1.47 -9.73
CA ALA A 179 16.94 -2.40 -8.92
C ALA A 179 18.42 -2.49 -9.38
N SER A 180 18.69 -2.39 -10.70
CA SER A 180 20.05 -2.43 -11.26
C SER A 180 20.93 -1.22 -10.92
N GLU A 181 20.36 -0.05 -10.62
CA GLU A 181 21.15 1.10 -10.13
C GLU A 181 21.34 1.10 -8.62
N ILE A 182 20.42 0.43 -7.91
CA ILE A 182 20.53 0.26 -6.46
C ILE A 182 21.51 -0.86 -6.11
N PHE A 183 21.65 -1.88 -6.98
CA PHE A 183 22.47 -3.06 -6.73
C PHE A 183 23.71 -3.14 -7.60
N ARG A 184 24.74 -3.85 -7.09
CA ARG A 184 25.86 -4.29 -7.89
C ARG A 184 25.36 -5.18 -9.02
N GLN A 185 25.77 -4.86 -10.24
CA GLN A 185 25.66 -5.77 -11.37
C GLN A 185 26.85 -6.74 -11.30
N ASP A 186 26.71 -7.81 -10.54
CA ASP A 186 27.69 -8.89 -10.63
C ASP A 186 27.63 -9.49 -12.04
N ARG A 187 28.81 -9.58 -12.65
CA ARG A 187 29.03 -10.08 -14.01
C ARG A 187 28.82 -11.60 -14.09
#